data_e04e00cd168f4eb0d7402abe0c89caf5
#
_entry.id   e04e00cd168f4eb0d7402abe0c89caf5
#
_cell.length_a   1.000
_cell.length_b   1.000
_cell.length_c   1.000
_cell.angle_alpha   90.00
_cell.angle_beta   90.00
_cell.angle_gamma   90.00
#
_symmetry.space_group_name_H-M   'P 1'
#
loop_
_entity.id
_entity.type
_entity.pdbx_description
1 polymer ?
#
loop_
_entity_poly.entity_id
_entity_poly.type
_entity_poly.pdbx_seq_one_letter_code
_entity_poly.pdbx_strand_id
1 'polypeptide(L)'
;MPELYVQVRNKIATNSKPVVPVCDNNDYVIIFDFDEEWNSLKTKTARFIYNKNYTDVIFDDDRCPIPIIRNTNSFTVGVFAGDLHTTTPACFRVNRSILSGAEAPAPPEEPNVYNRIMEELNQIS
;
A
#
# COMPACT_ATOMS: atom_id res chain seq x y z
N MET A 1 13.40 -1.89 8.48
CA MET A 1 12.36 -1.83 7.47
C MET A 1 11.14 -1.18 8.07
N PRO A 2 10.63 -0.13 7.45
CA PRO A 2 9.49 0.59 8.02
C PRO A 2 8.22 -0.24 8.01
N GLU A 3 7.51 -0.17 9.08
CA GLU A 3 6.32 -1.00 9.28
C GLU A 3 5.10 -0.15 9.54
N LEU A 4 4.02 -0.48 8.87
CA LEU A 4 2.72 0.10 9.16
C LEU A 4 1.90 -0.96 9.87
N TYR A 5 0.88 -0.56 10.60
CA TYR A 5 0.15 -1.51 11.44
C TYR A 5 -1.34 -1.38 11.22
N VAL A 6 -2.00 -2.52 11.00
CA VAL A 6 -3.44 -2.57 10.83
C VAL A 6 -3.99 -3.60 11.80
N GLN A 7 -4.98 -3.21 12.57
CA GLN A 7 -5.64 -4.10 13.49
C GLN A 7 -6.97 -4.51 12.89
N VAL A 8 -7.27 -5.81 12.92
CA VAL A 8 -8.53 -6.32 12.39
C VAL A 8 -9.31 -6.95 13.52
N ARG A 9 -10.50 -6.42 13.77
CA ARG A 9 -11.38 -6.92 14.83
C ARG A 9 -12.79 -6.93 14.29
N ASN A 10 -13.41 -8.08 14.32
CA ASN A 10 -14.78 -8.24 13.80
C ASN A 10 -14.88 -7.74 12.37
N LYS A 11 -13.88 -8.06 11.56
CA LYS A 11 -13.82 -7.69 10.15
C LYS A 11 -13.68 -6.18 9.90
N ILE A 12 -13.33 -5.44 10.93
CA ILE A 12 -13.07 -4.01 10.76
C ILE A 12 -11.58 -3.78 10.82
N ALA A 13 -11.03 -3.22 9.77
CA ALA A 13 -9.61 -2.95 9.69
C ALA A 13 -9.36 -1.50 10.08
N THR A 14 -8.39 -1.28 10.95
CA THR A 14 -8.09 0.04 11.47
C THR A 14 -6.60 0.30 11.42
N ASN A 15 -6.22 1.48 10.99
CA ASN A 15 -4.84 1.92 11.01
C ASN A 15 -4.50 2.18 12.49
N SER A 16 -3.70 1.31 13.08
CA SER A 16 -3.54 1.30 14.53
C SER A 16 -2.37 2.11 15.05
N LYS A 17 -1.52 2.64 14.18
CA LYS A 17 -0.41 3.47 14.61
C LYS A 17 -0.23 4.63 13.65
N PRO A 18 0.22 5.77 14.16
CA PRO A 18 0.28 6.98 13.32
C PRO A 18 1.55 7.03 12.45
N VAL A 19 1.72 6.07 11.59
CA VAL A 19 2.84 6.05 10.67
C VAL A 19 2.33 6.49 9.31
N VAL A 20 3.02 7.43 8.68
CA VAL A 20 2.62 7.95 7.38
C VAL A 20 3.70 7.59 6.38
N PRO A 21 3.42 6.69 5.45
CA PRO A 21 4.44 6.29 4.49
C PRO A 21 4.66 7.38 3.44
N VAL A 22 5.73 7.23 2.70
CA VAL A 22 6.08 8.17 1.64
C VAL A 22 5.97 7.43 0.30
N CYS A 23 5.41 8.08 -0.69
CA CYS A 23 5.28 7.51 -2.02
C CYS A 23 6.63 7.09 -2.60
N ASP A 24 6.57 6.20 -3.56
CA ASP A 24 7.73 5.83 -4.38
C ASP A 24 8.83 5.12 -3.60
N ASN A 25 8.43 4.35 -2.62
CA ASN A 25 9.35 3.50 -1.87
C ASN A 25 8.88 2.07 -1.93
N ASN A 26 9.80 1.15 -1.92
CA ASN A 26 9.46 -0.26 -2.07
C ASN A 26 9.82 -1.09 -0.83
N ASP A 27 10.01 -0.45 0.30
CA ASP A 27 10.46 -1.18 1.48
C ASP A 27 9.48 -1.12 2.64
N TYR A 28 8.26 -0.67 2.41
CA TYR A 28 7.27 -0.66 3.47
C TYR A 28 6.56 -2.01 3.57
N VAL A 29 6.21 -2.39 4.79
CA VAL A 29 5.38 -3.57 4.99
C VAL A 29 4.28 -3.22 5.98
N ILE A 30 3.19 -3.96 5.91
CA ILE A 30 2.12 -3.84 6.89
C ILE A 30 2.16 -5.06 7.78
N ILE A 31 2.08 -4.84 9.07
CA ILE A 31 1.91 -5.90 10.04
C ILE A 31 0.46 -5.88 10.45
N PHE A 32 -0.24 -6.98 10.20
CA PHE A 32 -1.65 -7.09 10.56
C PHE A 32 -1.78 -7.76 11.91
N ASP A 33 -2.71 -7.28 12.71
CA ASP A 33 -3.02 -7.90 13.98
C ASP A 33 -4.44 -8.43 13.85
N PHE A 34 -4.56 -9.69 13.50
CA PHE A 34 -5.85 -10.31 13.23
C PHE A 34 -6.45 -10.92 14.50
N ASP A 35 -7.77 -10.89 14.59
CA ASP A 35 -8.43 -11.59 15.69
C ASP A 35 -8.59 -13.07 15.35
N GLU A 36 -9.23 -13.81 16.26
CA GLU A 36 -9.18 -15.26 16.18
C GLU A 36 -9.82 -15.86 14.96
N GLU A 37 -10.79 -15.22 14.40
CA GLU A 37 -11.47 -15.84 13.27
C GLU A 37 -10.55 -16.00 12.04
N TRP A 38 -9.40 -15.36 12.06
CA TRP A 38 -8.45 -15.45 10.96
C TRP A 38 -7.38 -16.51 11.19
N ASN A 39 -7.38 -17.15 12.37
CA ASN A 39 -6.31 -18.09 12.72
C ASN A 39 -6.18 -19.27 11.78
N SER A 40 -7.27 -19.71 11.19
CA SER A 40 -7.21 -20.87 10.30
C SER A 40 -6.91 -20.47 8.87
N LEU A 41 -6.71 -19.18 8.60
CA LEU A 41 -6.53 -18.69 7.24
C LEU A 41 -5.12 -18.19 7.10
N LYS A 42 -4.21 -19.08 6.69
CA LYS A 42 -2.83 -18.69 6.61
C LYS A 42 -2.57 -17.75 5.46
N THR A 43 -3.13 -18.02 4.32
CA THR A 43 -2.89 -17.21 3.12
C THR A 43 -4.04 -16.24 2.94
N LYS A 44 -3.70 -14.98 2.77
CA LYS A 44 -4.67 -13.91 2.65
C LYS A 44 -4.27 -13.00 1.50
N THR A 45 -5.20 -12.20 1.05
CA THR A 45 -4.91 -11.21 0.00
C THR A 45 -5.25 -9.83 0.53
N ALA A 46 -4.30 -8.91 0.40
CA ALA A 46 -4.53 -7.52 0.75
C ALA A 46 -4.79 -6.75 -0.53
N ARG A 47 -5.85 -5.96 -0.54
CA ARG A 47 -6.18 -5.13 -1.70
C ARG A 47 -5.90 -3.69 -1.36
N PHE A 48 -4.98 -3.09 -2.11
CA PHE A 48 -4.59 -1.69 -1.92
C PHE A 48 -5.28 -0.87 -3.00
N ILE A 49 -6.02 0.14 -2.60
CA ILE A 49 -6.82 0.93 -3.51
C ILE A 49 -6.36 2.38 -3.45
N TYR A 50 -6.00 2.95 -4.58
CA TYR A 50 -5.69 4.36 -4.70
C TYR A 50 -5.78 4.74 -6.18
N ASN A 51 -6.05 5.99 -6.44
CA ASN A 51 -6.16 6.52 -7.81
C ASN A 51 -7.13 5.73 -8.67
N LYS A 52 -8.22 5.26 -8.05
CA LYS A 52 -9.29 4.55 -8.74
C LYS A 52 -8.86 3.20 -9.29
N ASN A 53 -7.74 2.69 -8.83
CA ASN A 53 -7.25 1.37 -9.22
C ASN A 53 -6.94 0.57 -7.99
N TYR A 54 -6.72 -0.71 -8.17
CA TYR A 54 -6.34 -1.53 -7.03
C TYR A 54 -5.21 -2.47 -7.39
N THR A 55 -4.48 -2.89 -6.38
CA THR A 55 -3.42 -3.87 -6.51
C THR A 55 -3.61 -4.90 -5.39
N ASP A 56 -3.59 -6.16 -5.74
CA ASP A 56 -3.74 -7.24 -4.77
C ASP A 56 -2.39 -7.87 -4.48
N VAL A 57 -2.12 -8.10 -3.20
CA VAL A 57 -0.89 -8.75 -2.78
C VAL A 57 -1.26 -9.94 -1.91
N ILE A 58 -0.78 -11.11 -2.29
CA ILE A 58 -1.04 -12.32 -1.52
C ILE A 58 0.05 -12.46 -0.48
N PHE A 59 -0.33 -12.74 0.75
CA PHE A 59 0.65 -12.86 1.82
C PHE A 59 0.22 -13.96 2.79
N ASP A 60 1.20 -14.46 3.54
CA ASP A 60 0.94 -15.46 4.56
C ASP A 60 1.05 -14.83 5.93
N ASP A 61 0.35 -15.41 6.88
CA ASP A 61 0.41 -14.99 8.27
C ASP A 61 -0.01 -13.53 8.45
N ASP A 62 0.86 -12.66 8.88
CA ASP A 62 0.44 -11.30 9.22
C ASP A 62 1.33 -10.21 8.60
N ARG A 63 2.23 -10.57 7.72
CA ARG A 63 3.19 -9.60 7.20
C ARG A 63 3.02 -9.46 5.70
N CYS A 64 2.65 -8.28 5.27
CA CYS A 64 2.34 -8.03 3.87
C CYS A 64 3.20 -6.91 3.31
N PRO A 65 3.96 -7.15 2.25
CA PRO A 65 4.68 -6.04 1.63
C PRO A 65 3.70 -5.09 0.96
N ILE A 66 4.03 -3.83 0.96
CA ILE A 66 3.18 -2.83 0.32
C ILE A 66 3.69 -2.57 -1.08
N PRO A 67 2.82 -2.56 -2.07
CA PRO A 67 3.28 -2.20 -3.41
C PRO A 67 3.74 -0.75 -3.42
N ILE A 68 4.50 -0.38 -4.42
CA ILE A 68 4.98 0.98 -4.50
C ILE A 68 3.79 1.88 -4.78
N ILE A 69 3.53 2.80 -3.85
CA ILE A 69 2.40 3.72 -3.97
C ILE A 69 2.89 4.99 -4.66
N ARG A 70 2.19 5.43 -5.67
CA ARG A 70 2.63 6.57 -6.44
C ARG A 70 1.53 7.59 -6.62
N ASN A 71 1.93 8.84 -6.59
CA ASN A 71 1.08 9.93 -7.07
C ASN A 71 -0.26 10.03 -6.38
N THR A 72 -0.27 9.89 -5.07
CA THR A 72 -1.50 9.96 -4.31
C THR A 72 -1.22 10.48 -2.91
N ASN A 73 -2.26 10.95 -2.24
CA ASN A 73 -2.18 11.41 -0.86
C ASN A 73 -2.69 10.38 0.13
N SER A 74 -3.29 9.31 -0.36
CA SER A 74 -3.85 8.31 0.54
C SER A 74 -4.08 7.01 -0.20
N PHE A 75 -4.18 5.93 0.55
CA PHE A 75 -4.66 4.67 -0.01
C PHE A 75 -5.48 3.98 1.06
N THR A 76 -6.28 3.03 0.62
CA THR A 76 -6.98 2.17 1.55
C THR A 76 -6.53 0.75 1.32
N VAL A 77 -6.59 -0.06 2.37
CA VAL A 77 -6.21 -1.44 2.26
C VAL A 77 -7.19 -2.28 3.06
N GLY A 78 -7.63 -3.36 2.46
CA GLY A 78 -8.47 -4.33 3.15
C GLY A 78 -7.92 -5.70 2.86
N VAL A 79 -8.41 -6.70 3.58
CA VAL A 79 -7.92 -8.06 3.45
C VAL A 79 -9.10 -8.98 3.19
N PHE A 80 -8.89 -9.97 2.36
CA PHE A 80 -9.90 -11.02 2.22
C PHE A 80 -9.20 -12.36 2.11
N ALA A 81 -9.90 -13.41 2.45
CA ALA A 81 -9.34 -14.75 2.42
C ALA A 81 -10.47 -15.75 2.25
N GLY A 82 -10.19 -16.80 1.52
CA GLY A 82 -11.19 -17.79 1.24
C GLY A 82 -12.37 -17.16 0.55
N ASP A 83 -13.52 -17.68 0.81
CA ASP A 83 -14.71 -17.18 0.14
C ASP A 83 -15.52 -16.25 1.01
N LEU A 84 -15.28 -16.23 2.28
CA LEU A 84 -16.21 -15.58 3.18
C LEU A 84 -15.62 -14.54 4.12
N HIS A 85 -14.31 -14.41 4.18
CA HIS A 85 -13.73 -13.47 5.13
C HIS A 85 -13.21 -12.23 4.40
N THR A 86 -13.75 -11.08 4.74
CA THR A 86 -13.30 -9.80 4.19
C THR A 86 -13.26 -8.79 5.33
N THR A 87 -12.62 -7.66 5.10
CA THR A 87 -12.60 -6.58 6.09
C THR A 87 -13.09 -5.29 5.46
N THR A 88 -13.39 -4.32 6.30
CA THR A 88 -13.53 -2.95 5.80
C THR A 88 -12.15 -2.43 5.44
N PRO A 89 -12.05 -1.41 4.62
CA PRO A 89 -10.73 -0.86 4.29
C PRO A 89 -10.22 0.03 5.41
N ALA A 90 -8.92 -0.06 5.66
CA ALA A 90 -8.24 0.86 6.55
C ALA A 90 -7.63 1.96 5.71
N CYS A 91 -7.71 3.19 6.16
CA CYS A 91 -7.26 4.32 5.37
C CYS A 91 -5.93 4.83 5.88
N PHE A 92 -4.99 5.05 4.97
CA PHE A 92 -3.68 5.59 5.29
C PHE A 92 -3.46 6.87 4.52
N ARG A 93 -2.95 7.89 5.19
CA ARG A 93 -2.45 9.06 4.51
C ARG A 93 -1.05 8.74 4.01
N VAL A 94 -0.64 9.38 2.95
CA VAL A 94 0.65 9.15 2.34
C VAL A 94 1.26 10.49 2.02
N ASN A 95 2.53 10.66 2.33
CA ASN A 95 3.24 11.86 1.94
C ASN A 95 3.75 11.70 0.53
N ARG A 96 3.68 12.73 -0.25
CA ARG A 96 4.21 12.67 -1.60
C ARG A 96 5.72 12.76 -1.55
N SER A 97 6.38 12.06 -2.44
CA SER A 97 7.83 12.09 -2.53
C SER A 97 8.26 13.16 -3.53
N ILE A 98 9.56 13.32 -3.66
CA ILE A 98 10.07 14.26 -4.64
C ILE A 98 9.76 13.83 -6.07
N LEU A 99 9.39 12.58 -6.27
CA LEU A 99 9.04 12.06 -7.59
C LEU A 99 7.55 12.06 -7.84
N SER A 100 6.76 12.50 -6.90
CA SER A 100 5.31 12.39 -7.02
C SER A 100 4.71 13.48 -7.84
N GLY A 101 3.99 13.03 -8.79
CA GLY A 101 3.06 13.72 -9.58
C GLY A 101 2.99 15.20 -9.59
N ALA A 102 1.83 15.69 -9.33
CA ALA A 102 1.58 17.10 -9.50
C ALA A 102 2.38 17.97 -8.59
N GLU A 103 2.85 17.40 -7.50
CA GLU A 103 3.62 18.19 -6.60
C GLU A 103 5.06 18.30 -7.02
N ALA A 104 5.50 17.42 -7.88
CA ALA A 104 6.87 17.46 -8.33
C ALA A 104 7.03 18.52 -9.37
N PRO A 105 8.16 19.12 -9.47
CA PRO A 105 8.39 20.05 -10.55
C PRO A 105 8.32 19.32 -11.87
N ALA A 106 8.06 20.03 -12.90
CA ALA A 106 8.03 19.43 -14.19
C ALA A 106 9.34 18.75 -14.44
N PRO A 107 9.31 17.65 -15.12
CA PRO A 107 10.55 16.96 -15.37
C PRO A 107 11.44 17.81 -16.18
N PRO A 108 12.69 17.70 -15.96
CA PRO A 108 13.60 18.45 -16.76
C PRO A 108 13.51 17.98 -18.15
N GLU A 109 13.76 18.83 -18.99
CA GLU A 109 13.66 18.45 -20.28
C GLU A 109 14.69 17.54 -20.64
N GLU A 110 15.75 17.52 -19.93
CA GLU A 110 16.76 16.67 -20.30
C GLU A 110 16.35 15.35 -19.95
N PRO A 111 16.48 14.47 -20.75
CA PRO A 111 16.14 13.16 -20.54
C PRO A 111 17.15 12.53 -19.73
N ASN A 112 17.32 12.92 -18.62
CA ASN A 112 18.34 12.32 -17.89
C ASN A 112 17.77 11.51 -16.81
N VAL A 113 18.07 11.83 -15.60
CA VAL A 113 17.70 10.99 -14.50
C VAL A 113 16.22 10.85 -14.39
N TYR A 114 15.52 11.95 -14.51
CA TYR A 114 14.09 11.89 -14.30
C TYR A 114 13.40 11.00 -15.31
N ASN A 115 13.77 11.16 -16.57
CA ASN A 115 13.13 10.36 -17.58
C ASN A 115 13.48 8.93 -17.45
N ARG A 116 14.68 8.59 -17.05
CA ARG A 116 15.00 7.23 -16.85
C ARG A 116 14.20 6.62 -15.75
N ILE A 117 13.98 7.35 -14.68
CA ILE A 117 13.18 6.85 -13.60
C ILE A 117 11.77 6.58 -14.08
N MET A 118 11.19 7.50 -14.79
CA MET A 118 9.84 7.32 -15.25
C MET A 118 9.72 6.15 -16.21
N GLU A 119 10.69 5.98 -17.06
CA GLU A 119 10.60 4.87 -17.96
C GLU A 119 10.74 3.55 -17.29
N GLU A 120 11.59 3.47 -16.31
CA GLU A 120 11.75 2.21 -15.62
C GLU A 120 10.58 1.89 -14.75
N LEU A 121 9.99 2.91 -14.19
CA LEU A 121 8.87 2.66 -13.34
C LEU A 121 7.63 2.52 -14.07
N ASN A 122 7.58 3.17 -15.14
CA ASN A 122 6.42 3.10 -15.75
C ASN A 122 6.43 2.82 -17.08
N GLN A 123 7.11 2.73 -17.40
CA GLN A 123 7.24 2.48 -18.55
C GLN A 123 6.34 2.28 -18.78
N ILE A 124 6.17 2.58 -18.31
CA ILE A 124 5.52 2.81 -17.63
C ILE A 124 4.92 3.94 -17.74
N SER A 125 4.88 4.54 -17.73
CA SER A 125 4.36 5.63 -17.77
C SER A 125 4.24 6.28 -17.47
#